data_346fd928ccb1111690d49d95cc013e7a
#
_entry.id   346fd928ccb1111690d49d95cc013e7a
#
_cell.length_a   1.000
_cell.length_b   1.000
_cell.length_c   1.000
_cell.angle_alpha   90.00
_cell.angle_beta   90.00
_cell.angle_gamma   90.00
#
_symmetry.space_group_name_H-M   'P 1'
#
loop_
_entity.id
_entity.type
_entity.pdbx_description
1 polymer ?
#
loop_
_entity_poly.entity_id
_entity_poly.type
_entity_poly.pdbx_seq_one_letter_code
_entity_poly.pdbx_strand_id
1 'polypeptide(L)'
;KLSAKNEKLTGFVGEESFKSILVMEGEGEIVNGDEKMSFKKGDSLFLPADSGAYEISGAFEALVTSEGAKKNPLRIGIDMGGTSIKIGVVNEKNEIIARTVLETRLDIAPEELIANMGKVTRKLLENSNIPLDQCVGVGIGSPGTIDDKEGVVIYSNNYAWENVPLRAELKKYLPLPIYINNDANCAMLGEA
;
A
#
# COMPACT_ATOMS: atom_id res chain seq x y z
N LYS A 1 4.36 -3.69 21.45
CA LYS A 1 4.64 -3.78 22.89
C LYS A 1 5.94 -3.02 23.17
N LEU A 2 5.96 -2.18 24.17
CA LEU A 2 7.11 -1.45 24.66
C LEU A 2 7.44 -1.95 26.06
N SER A 3 8.69 -2.22 26.36
CA SER A 3 9.08 -2.63 27.71
C SER A 3 10.47 -2.10 28.04
N ALA A 4 10.68 -1.66 29.26
CA ALA A 4 11.96 -1.24 29.82
C ALA A 4 12.18 -1.86 31.19
N LYS A 5 13.44 -2.15 31.49
CA LYS A 5 13.92 -2.60 32.81
C LYS A 5 14.97 -1.61 33.30
N ASN A 6 14.51 -0.43 33.74
CA ASN A 6 15.35 0.69 34.17
C ASN A 6 16.26 1.28 33.08
N GLU A 7 15.90 1.11 31.81
CA GLU A 7 16.56 1.73 30.67
C GLU A 7 15.79 2.96 30.22
N LYS A 8 16.51 3.89 29.57
CA LYS A 8 15.91 5.00 28.87
C LYS A 8 15.60 4.59 27.45
N LEU A 9 14.36 4.80 27.04
CA LEU A 9 13.91 4.62 25.67
C LEU A 9 13.59 5.99 25.06
N THR A 10 14.05 6.24 23.87
CA THR A 10 13.74 7.46 23.13
C THR A 10 12.79 7.16 21.98
N GLY A 11 11.94 8.11 21.67
CA GLY A 11 11.05 8.03 20.53
C GLY A 11 10.77 9.40 19.92
N PHE A 12 10.03 9.42 18.84
CA PHE A 12 9.65 10.63 18.13
C PHE A 12 8.20 10.54 17.66
N VAL A 13 7.48 11.65 17.73
CA VAL A 13 6.12 11.82 17.21
C VAL A 13 6.15 12.94 16.19
N GLY A 14 5.98 12.58 14.91
CA GLY A 14 5.95 13.52 13.80
C GLY A 14 4.57 14.17 13.60
N GLU A 15 4.47 15.01 12.60
CA GLU A 15 3.26 15.77 12.26
C GLU A 15 2.07 14.89 11.84
N GLU A 16 2.35 13.69 11.34
CA GLU A 16 1.34 12.84 10.69
C GLU A 16 0.58 11.91 11.64
N SER A 17 1.00 11.79 12.90
CA SER A 17 0.43 10.77 13.79
C SER A 17 0.65 11.09 15.27
N PHE A 18 -0.29 10.67 16.10
CA PHE A 18 -0.16 10.66 17.55
C PHE A 18 0.44 9.34 18.05
N LYS A 19 0.84 9.30 19.33
CA LYS A 19 1.06 8.05 20.06
C LYS A 19 0.23 8.00 21.33
N SER A 20 -0.41 6.84 21.54
CA SER A 20 -1.06 6.50 22.79
C SER A 20 -0.31 5.34 23.45
N ILE A 21 0.05 5.48 24.71
CA ILE A 21 0.82 4.50 25.48
C ILE A 21 -0.02 4.05 26.67
N LEU A 22 -0.53 2.83 26.65
CA LEU A 22 -1.25 2.22 27.77
C LEU A 22 -0.28 1.41 28.62
N VAL A 23 -0.08 1.83 29.87
CA VAL A 23 0.82 1.16 30.80
C VAL A 23 0.12 -0.08 31.38
N MET A 24 0.64 -1.26 31.02
CA MET A 24 0.09 -2.55 31.43
C MET A 24 0.62 -3.00 32.79
N GLU A 25 1.90 -2.72 33.05
CA GLU A 25 2.59 -3.07 34.30
C GLU A 25 3.69 -2.05 34.59
N GLY A 26 4.01 -1.85 35.89
CA GLY A 26 5.12 -1.04 36.36
C GLY A 26 4.82 0.46 36.42
N GLU A 27 5.91 1.23 36.49
CA GLU A 27 5.88 2.69 36.64
C GLU A 27 7.11 3.34 36.02
N GLY A 28 7.05 4.65 35.79
CA GLY A 28 8.16 5.40 35.19
C GLY A 28 7.86 6.87 35.00
N GLU A 29 8.66 7.50 34.16
CA GLU A 29 8.53 8.91 33.78
C GLU A 29 8.65 9.06 32.27
N ILE A 30 7.91 10.00 31.72
CA ILE A 30 8.05 10.44 30.32
C ILE A 30 8.42 11.94 30.31
N VAL A 31 9.34 12.29 29.44
CA VAL A 31 9.76 13.66 29.16
C VAL A 31 9.53 13.96 27.69
N ASN A 32 8.84 15.05 27.41
CA ASN A 32 8.62 15.52 26.05
C ASN A 32 8.83 17.05 26.03
N GLY A 33 9.90 17.52 25.40
CA GLY A 33 10.33 18.90 25.52
C GLY A 33 10.64 19.27 26.98
N ASP A 34 9.99 20.33 27.48
CA ASP A 34 10.14 20.79 28.87
C ASP A 34 9.13 20.15 29.82
N GLU A 35 8.20 19.32 29.31
CA GLU A 35 7.19 18.65 30.11
C GLU A 35 7.68 17.30 30.62
N LYS A 36 7.44 17.03 31.91
CA LYS A 36 7.77 15.79 32.59
C LYS A 36 6.57 15.26 33.33
N MET A 37 6.24 13.98 33.13
CA MET A 37 5.10 13.33 33.76
C MET A 37 5.48 11.94 34.25
N SER A 38 5.09 11.62 35.51
CA SER A 38 5.19 10.27 36.05
C SER A 38 3.98 9.46 35.66
N PHE A 39 4.17 8.17 35.44
CA PHE A 39 3.09 7.24 35.11
C PHE A 39 3.21 5.92 35.88
N LYS A 40 2.10 5.19 35.99
CA LYS A 40 2.02 3.88 36.64
C LYS A 40 1.06 2.96 35.89
N LYS A 41 1.01 1.71 36.29
CA LYS A 41 0.05 0.72 35.75
C LYS A 41 -1.36 1.27 35.69
N GLY A 42 -2.01 1.11 34.54
CA GLY A 42 -3.37 1.56 34.22
C GLY A 42 -3.44 2.95 33.62
N ASP A 43 -2.35 3.74 33.66
CA ASP A 43 -2.33 5.06 33.03
C ASP A 43 -2.28 4.94 31.52
N SER A 44 -2.91 5.91 30.85
CA SER A 44 -2.84 6.09 29.41
C SER A 44 -2.22 7.45 29.10
N LEU A 45 -1.06 7.44 28.45
CA LEU A 45 -0.35 8.63 28.04
C LEU A 45 -0.72 8.93 26.58
N PHE A 46 -0.95 10.20 26.27
CA PHE A 46 -1.24 10.64 24.91
C PHE A 46 -0.23 11.70 24.49
N LEU A 47 0.48 11.40 23.42
CA LEU A 47 1.42 12.31 22.76
C LEU A 47 0.77 12.76 21.45
N PRO A 48 0.34 14.03 21.33
CA PRO A 48 -0.27 14.56 20.11
C PRO A 48 0.68 14.46 18.90
N ALA A 49 0.14 14.60 17.70
CA ALA A 49 0.94 14.78 16.50
C ALA A 49 1.85 16.03 16.68
N ASP A 50 3.04 15.95 16.10
CA ASP A 50 4.09 16.99 16.18
C ASP A 50 4.65 17.27 17.59
N SER A 51 4.45 16.34 18.54
CA SER A 51 5.06 16.46 19.88
C SER A 51 6.59 16.34 19.86
N GLY A 52 7.18 15.93 18.75
CA GLY A 52 8.63 15.82 18.62
C GLY A 52 9.26 14.65 19.37
N ALA A 53 10.48 14.85 19.84
CA ALA A 53 11.23 13.83 20.58
C ALA A 53 10.71 13.66 22.00
N TYR A 54 10.59 12.40 22.46
CA TYR A 54 10.29 12.09 23.85
C TYR A 54 11.25 11.03 24.39
N GLU A 55 11.43 11.05 25.71
CA GLU A 55 12.21 10.07 26.46
C GLU A 55 11.30 9.42 27.51
N ILE A 56 11.35 8.11 27.61
CA ILE A 56 10.58 7.35 28.63
C ILE A 56 11.53 6.45 29.40
N SER A 57 11.42 6.45 30.72
CA SER A 57 12.30 5.71 31.62
C SER A 57 11.52 5.08 32.75
N GLY A 58 12.08 4.01 33.35
CA GLY A 58 11.47 3.28 34.44
C GLY A 58 11.45 1.77 34.22
N ALA A 59 10.72 1.07 35.06
CA ALA A 59 10.50 -0.37 34.93
C ALA A 59 9.03 -0.62 34.60
N PHE A 60 8.72 -0.84 33.32
CA PHE A 60 7.34 -0.94 32.84
C PHE A 60 7.15 -1.83 31.63
N GLU A 61 5.91 -2.27 31.41
CA GLU A 61 5.40 -2.82 30.16
C GLU A 61 4.21 -2.01 29.69
N ALA A 62 4.20 -1.65 28.40
CA ALA A 62 3.16 -0.85 27.79
C ALA A 62 2.77 -1.33 26.37
N LEU A 63 1.54 -1.04 25.98
CA LEU A 63 1.10 -1.11 24.59
C LEU A 63 1.18 0.28 23.99
N VAL A 64 1.83 0.39 22.83
CA VAL A 64 1.88 1.63 22.07
C VAL A 64 0.97 1.49 20.86
N THR A 65 0.04 2.41 20.74
CA THR A 65 -0.82 2.59 19.57
C THR A 65 -0.43 3.90 18.91
N SER A 66 -0.17 3.87 17.66
CA SER A 66 -0.06 5.05 16.79
C SER A 66 -0.97 4.81 15.60
N GLU A 67 -1.62 5.83 15.12
CA GLU A 67 -2.12 5.79 13.76
C GLU A 67 -0.87 5.66 12.88
N GLY A 68 -0.79 4.61 12.06
CA GLY A 68 0.28 4.53 11.08
C GLY A 68 0.23 5.82 10.25
N ALA A 69 1.39 6.41 9.97
CA ALA A 69 1.45 7.53 9.04
C ALA A 69 0.48 7.20 7.89
N LYS A 70 -0.48 8.09 7.61
CA LYS A 70 -1.32 7.94 6.43
C LYS A 70 -0.35 7.95 5.27
N LYS A 71 0.14 6.77 4.90
CA LYS A 71 0.82 6.57 3.64
C LYS A 71 -0.23 6.99 2.64
N ASN A 72 0.00 8.09 1.94
CA ASN A 72 -0.89 8.51 0.85
C ASN A 72 -1.08 7.28 -0.03
N PRO A 73 -2.25 6.61 0.02
CA PRO A 73 -2.39 5.30 -0.59
C PRO A 73 -2.29 5.45 -2.09
N LEU A 74 -1.24 4.89 -2.65
CA LEU A 74 -1.06 4.85 -4.09
C LEU A 74 -1.80 3.63 -4.66
N ARG A 75 -2.31 3.78 -5.86
CA ARG A 75 -2.99 2.71 -6.61
C ARG A 75 -2.31 2.55 -7.95
N ILE A 76 -2.15 1.31 -8.38
CA ILE A 76 -1.63 0.99 -9.71
C ILE A 76 -2.82 0.74 -10.62
N GLY A 77 -2.89 1.45 -11.75
CA GLY A 77 -3.88 1.22 -12.81
C GLY A 77 -3.21 0.60 -14.02
N ILE A 78 -3.81 -0.43 -14.60
CA ILE A 78 -3.37 -1.09 -15.83
C ILE A 78 -4.54 -1.11 -16.81
N ASP A 79 -4.37 -0.47 -17.96
CA ASP A 79 -5.33 -0.45 -19.07
C ASP A 79 -4.79 -1.33 -20.20
N MET A 80 -5.44 -2.46 -20.43
CA MET A 80 -5.02 -3.45 -21.43
C MET A 80 -5.66 -3.14 -22.79
N GLY A 81 -5.01 -2.31 -23.59
CA GLY A 81 -5.44 -1.98 -24.93
C GLY A 81 -4.91 -2.96 -26.00
N GLY A 82 -5.55 -2.98 -27.17
CA GLY A 82 -5.21 -3.90 -28.27
C GLY A 82 -3.82 -3.66 -28.89
N THR A 83 -3.28 -2.45 -28.80
CA THR A 83 -1.95 -2.10 -29.36
C THR A 83 -0.93 -1.77 -28.27
N SER A 84 -1.38 -1.32 -27.11
CA SER A 84 -0.53 -0.95 -25.99
C SER A 84 -1.25 -1.14 -24.67
N ILE A 85 -0.49 -1.52 -23.66
CA ILE A 85 -0.91 -1.62 -22.27
C ILE A 85 -0.37 -0.39 -21.55
N LYS A 86 -1.25 0.42 -21.00
CA LYS A 86 -0.90 1.60 -20.23
C LYS A 86 -0.86 1.26 -18.75
N ILE A 87 0.19 1.71 -18.06
CA ILE A 87 0.38 1.47 -16.64
C ILE A 87 0.61 2.82 -15.97
N GLY A 88 -0.16 3.10 -14.93
CA GLY A 88 -0.06 4.34 -14.17
C GLY A 88 -0.09 4.11 -12.68
N VAL A 89 0.52 5.02 -11.92
CA VAL A 89 0.39 5.11 -10.47
C VAL A 89 -0.40 6.35 -10.14
N VAL A 90 -1.44 6.18 -9.34
CA VAL A 90 -2.43 7.22 -9.01
C VAL A 90 -2.39 7.47 -7.51
N ASN A 91 -2.38 8.74 -7.12
CA ASN A 91 -2.44 9.17 -5.73
C ASN A 91 -3.89 9.26 -5.21
N GLU A 92 -4.07 9.66 -3.96
CA GLU A 92 -5.38 9.82 -3.31
C GLU A 92 -6.26 10.91 -3.94
N LYS A 93 -5.64 11.86 -4.67
CA LYS A 93 -6.34 12.93 -5.40
C LYS A 93 -6.74 12.52 -6.81
N ASN A 94 -6.56 11.25 -7.16
CA ASN A 94 -6.75 10.70 -8.51
C ASN A 94 -5.81 11.31 -9.58
N GLU A 95 -4.65 11.84 -9.17
CA GLU A 95 -3.64 12.33 -10.10
C GLU A 95 -2.69 11.19 -10.48
N ILE A 96 -2.36 11.08 -11.76
CA ILE A 96 -1.35 10.14 -12.25
C ILE A 96 0.03 10.73 -11.96
N ILE A 97 0.74 10.15 -11.00
CA ILE A 97 2.07 10.62 -10.55
C ILE A 97 3.23 9.92 -11.28
N ALA A 98 2.98 8.76 -11.87
CA ALA A 98 3.94 8.03 -12.70
C ALA A 98 3.19 7.23 -13.76
N ARG A 99 3.77 7.08 -14.95
CA ARG A 99 3.18 6.30 -16.03
C ARG A 99 4.22 5.68 -16.94
N THR A 100 3.86 4.57 -17.56
CA THR A 100 4.62 3.92 -18.62
C THR A 100 3.67 3.22 -19.59
N VAL A 101 4.21 2.80 -20.73
CA VAL A 101 3.48 2.07 -21.76
C VAL A 101 4.29 0.83 -22.13
N LEU A 102 3.60 -0.29 -22.26
CA LEU A 102 4.11 -1.55 -22.76
C LEU A 102 3.41 -1.86 -24.09
N GLU A 103 4.15 -2.28 -25.12
CA GLU A 103 3.55 -2.76 -26.35
C GLU A 103 2.80 -4.06 -26.14
N THR A 104 1.60 -4.15 -26.70
CA THR A 104 0.80 -5.38 -26.66
C THR A 104 1.41 -6.40 -27.65
N ARG A 105 1.94 -7.50 -27.12
CA ARG A 105 2.54 -8.59 -27.88
C ARG A 105 1.55 -9.76 -27.93
N LEU A 106 0.92 -9.96 -29.08
CA LEU A 106 -0.03 -11.06 -29.31
C LEU A 106 0.64 -12.35 -29.81
N ASP A 107 1.94 -12.27 -30.11
CA ASP A 107 2.79 -13.35 -30.61
C ASP A 107 3.52 -14.12 -29.50
N ILE A 108 3.28 -13.78 -28.23
CA ILE A 108 3.85 -14.46 -27.07
C ILE A 108 2.74 -15.10 -26.21
N ALA A 109 3.12 -16.04 -25.34
CA ALA A 109 2.19 -16.69 -24.42
C ALA A 109 1.57 -15.68 -23.44
N PRO A 110 0.30 -15.88 -23.00
CA PRO A 110 -0.36 -15.01 -22.02
C PRO A 110 0.49 -14.79 -20.76
N GLU A 111 1.08 -15.85 -20.23
CA GLU A 111 1.91 -15.81 -19.02
C GLU A 111 3.14 -14.93 -19.20
N GLU A 112 3.73 -14.93 -20.39
CA GLU A 112 4.89 -14.08 -20.71
C GLU A 112 4.49 -12.61 -20.80
N LEU A 113 3.36 -12.31 -21.43
CA LEU A 113 2.84 -10.92 -21.49
C LEU A 113 2.53 -10.41 -20.08
N ILE A 114 1.87 -11.23 -19.24
CA ILE A 114 1.56 -10.89 -17.85
C ILE A 114 2.84 -10.69 -17.03
N ALA A 115 3.85 -11.54 -17.23
CA ALA A 115 5.15 -11.38 -16.61
C ALA A 115 5.81 -10.04 -16.99
N ASN A 116 5.74 -9.65 -18.26
CA ASN A 116 6.26 -8.38 -18.75
C ASN A 116 5.50 -7.20 -18.13
N MET A 117 4.17 -7.28 -18.01
CA MET A 117 3.38 -6.27 -17.31
C MET A 117 3.86 -6.09 -15.87
N GLY A 118 4.05 -7.18 -15.13
CA GLY A 118 4.54 -7.14 -13.76
C GLY A 118 5.94 -6.54 -13.63
N LYS A 119 6.87 -6.95 -14.48
CA LYS A 119 8.25 -6.42 -14.50
C LYS A 119 8.30 -4.93 -14.85
N VAL A 120 7.54 -4.51 -15.86
CA VAL A 120 7.48 -3.10 -16.29
C VAL A 120 6.85 -2.24 -15.20
N THR A 121 5.82 -2.75 -14.50
CA THR A 121 5.22 -2.06 -13.35
C THR A 121 6.23 -1.87 -12.22
N ARG A 122 7.00 -2.90 -11.86
CA ARG A 122 8.05 -2.77 -10.85
C ARG A 122 9.12 -1.75 -11.25
N LYS A 123 9.56 -1.80 -12.51
CA LYS A 123 10.54 -0.83 -13.03
C LYS A 123 10.00 0.61 -13.00
N LEU A 124 8.70 0.80 -13.27
CA LEU A 124 8.07 2.11 -13.13
C LEU A 124 8.14 2.62 -11.69
N LEU A 125 7.81 1.77 -10.71
CA LEU A 125 7.88 2.11 -9.29
C LEU A 125 9.31 2.45 -8.86
N GLU A 126 10.29 1.64 -9.24
CA GLU A 126 11.71 1.86 -8.95
C GLU A 126 12.21 3.19 -9.54
N ASN A 127 11.94 3.45 -10.82
CA ASN A 127 12.35 4.69 -11.51
C ASN A 127 11.69 5.94 -10.92
N SER A 128 10.53 5.79 -10.29
CA SER A 128 9.77 6.88 -9.67
C SER A 128 10.04 7.01 -8.17
N ASN A 129 10.95 6.21 -7.61
CA ASN A 129 11.23 6.11 -6.17
C ASN A 129 9.98 5.84 -5.33
N ILE A 130 9.07 5.04 -5.85
CA ILE A 130 7.84 4.64 -5.17
C ILE A 130 8.01 3.23 -4.57
N PRO A 131 8.03 3.09 -3.23
CA PRO A 131 8.06 1.79 -2.59
C PRO A 131 6.76 1.01 -2.86
N LEU A 132 6.87 -0.29 -3.14
CA LEU A 132 5.71 -1.13 -3.43
C LEU A 132 4.72 -1.18 -2.26
N ASP A 133 5.20 -1.06 -1.03
CA ASP A 133 4.37 -1.08 0.19
C ASP A 133 3.52 0.19 0.39
N GLN A 134 3.76 1.26 -0.39
CA GLN A 134 2.87 2.41 -0.49
C GLN A 134 1.68 2.13 -1.42
N CYS A 135 1.77 1.12 -2.27
CA CYS A 135 0.69 0.76 -3.18
C CYS A 135 -0.31 -0.16 -2.46
N VAL A 136 -1.58 0.24 -2.40
CA VAL A 136 -2.63 -0.51 -1.71
C VAL A 136 -3.32 -1.54 -2.60
N GLY A 137 -3.14 -1.48 -3.91
CA GLY A 137 -3.71 -2.44 -4.86
C GLY A 137 -3.47 -2.09 -6.31
N VAL A 138 -3.86 -3.02 -7.18
CA VAL A 138 -3.79 -2.93 -8.63
C VAL A 138 -5.19 -3.07 -9.21
N GLY A 139 -5.62 -2.11 -10.02
CA GLY A 139 -6.83 -2.19 -10.82
C GLY A 139 -6.48 -2.45 -12.29
N ILE A 140 -7.16 -3.39 -12.93
CA ILE A 140 -6.92 -3.77 -14.32
C ILE A 140 -8.22 -3.66 -15.12
N GLY A 141 -8.20 -2.84 -16.17
CA GLY A 141 -9.19 -2.86 -17.24
C GLY A 141 -8.71 -3.79 -18.35
N SER A 142 -9.48 -4.81 -18.65
CA SER A 142 -9.16 -5.81 -19.69
C SER A 142 -10.31 -5.96 -20.67
N PRO A 143 -10.06 -6.02 -21.98
CA PRO A 143 -11.10 -6.32 -22.94
C PRO A 143 -11.55 -7.78 -22.84
N GLY A 144 -12.84 -8.02 -23.02
CA GLY A 144 -13.43 -9.34 -23.05
C GLY A 144 -14.34 -9.67 -21.88
N THR A 145 -14.62 -10.95 -21.69
CA THR A 145 -15.44 -11.46 -20.60
C THR A 145 -14.57 -11.83 -19.41
N ILE A 146 -14.85 -11.21 -18.27
CA ILE A 146 -14.04 -11.35 -17.06
C ILE A 146 -14.85 -12.01 -15.96
N ASP A 147 -14.28 -13.02 -15.31
CA ASP A 147 -14.68 -13.46 -13.98
C ASP A 147 -13.91 -12.66 -12.95
N ASP A 148 -14.54 -11.61 -12.43
CA ASP A 148 -13.94 -10.69 -11.47
C ASP A 148 -13.69 -11.32 -10.10
N LYS A 149 -14.45 -12.36 -9.73
CA LYS A 149 -14.30 -13.09 -8.47
C LYS A 149 -13.04 -13.96 -8.49
N GLU A 150 -12.87 -14.74 -9.53
CA GLU A 150 -11.70 -15.60 -9.69
C GLU A 150 -10.49 -14.86 -10.28
N GLY A 151 -10.71 -13.71 -10.94
CA GLY A 151 -9.67 -12.93 -11.60
C GLY A 151 -9.16 -13.58 -12.88
N VAL A 152 -10.09 -14.17 -13.63
CA VAL A 152 -9.83 -14.91 -14.87
C VAL A 152 -10.40 -14.14 -16.05
N VAL A 153 -9.61 -13.98 -17.10
CA VAL A 153 -10.12 -13.59 -18.43
C VAL A 153 -10.70 -14.84 -19.08
N ILE A 154 -12.02 -14.97 -19.04
CA ILE A 154 -12.72 -16.13 -19.61
C ILE A 154 -12.50 -16.18 -21.11
N TYR A 155 -12.69 -15.05 -21.77
CA TYR A 155 -12.48 -14.91 -23.21
C TYR A 155 -12.14 -13.47 -23.59
N SER A 156 -11.13 -13.29 -24.42
CA SER A 156 -10.79 -12.00 -25.03
C SER A 156 -10.39 -12.21 -26.48
N ASN A 157 -11.21 -11.68 -27.41
CA ASN A 157 -10.90 -11.74 -28.82
C ASN A 157 -9.65 -10.91 -29.17
N ASN A 158 -9.47 -9.77 -28.51
CA ASN A 158 -8.36 -8.85 -28.76
C ASN A 158 -7.00 -9.49 -28.45
N TYR A 159 -6.97 -10.39 -27.47
CA TYR A 159 -5.75 -11.07 -27.01
C TYR A 159 -5.68 -12.53 -27.44
N ALA A 160 -6.73 -13.04 -28.09
CA ALA A 160 -6.89 -14.48 -28.36
C ALA A 160 -6.72 -15.33 -27.06
N TRP A 161 -7.20 -14.80 -25.94
CA TRP A 161 -7.10 -15.45 -24.63
C TRP A 161 -8.37 -16.23 -24.31
N GLU A 162 -8.19 -17.39 -23.68
CA GLU A 162 -9.25 -18.23 -23.18
C GLU A 162 -8.85 -18.80 -21.81
N ASN A 163 -9.69 -18.56 -20.79
CA ASN A 163 -9.50 -19.01 -19.42
C ASN A 163 -8.12 -18.65 -18.80
N VAL A 164 -7.63 -17.42 -19.06
CA VAL A 164 -6.32 -16.95 -18.57
C VAL A 164 -6.43 -16.46 -17.13
N PRO A 165 -5.72 -17.05 -16.15
CA PRO A 165 -5.77 -16.67 -14.73
C PRO A 165 -4.93 -15.40 -14.45
N LEU A 166 -5.36 -14.27 -15.02
CA LEU A 166 -4.60 -13.02 -15.02
C LEU A 166 -4.20 -12.56 -13.61
N ARG A 167 -5.13 -12.63 -12.64
CA ARG A 167 -4.83 -12.25 -11.24
C ARG A 167 -3.74 -13.13 -10.64
N ALA A 168 -3.85 -14.43 -10.77
CA ALA A 168 -2.92 -15.37 -10.17
C ALA A 168 -1.51 -15.22 -10.78
N GLU A 169 -1.43 -15.06 -12.09
CA GLU A 169 -0.17 -14.87 -12.78
C GLU A 169 0.50 -13.52 -12.41
N LEU A 170 -0.26 -12.42 -12.43
CA LEU A 170 0.30 -11.10 -12.13
C LEU A 170 0.69 -10.98 -10.65
N LYS A 171 -0.01 -11.67 -9.73
CA LYS A 171 0.31 -11.68 -8.30
C LYS A 171 1.70 -12.22 -7.98
N LYS A 172 2.28 -13.05 -8.86
CA LYS A 172 3.67 -13.53 -8.73
C LYS A 172 4.68 -12.39 -8.79
N TYR A 173 4.35 -11.30 -9.46
CA TYR A 173 5.19 -10.12 -9.66
C TYR A 173 4.79 -8.95 -8.76
N LEU A 174 3.50 -8.78 -8.53
CA LEU A 174 2.91 -7.72 -7.72
C LEU A 174 2.09 -8.35 -6.58
N PRO A 175 2.68 -8.63 -5.41
CA PRO A 175 2.01 -9.27 -4.28
C PRO A 175 1.08 -8.28 -3.54
N LEU A 176 0.14 -7.70 -4.29
CA LEU A 176 -0.86 -6.74 -3.85
C LEU A 176 -2.26 -7.31 -4.08
N PRO A 177 -3.31 -6.75 -3.48
CA PRO A 177 -4.68 -6.96 -3.93
C PRO A 177 -4.83 -6.55 -5.41
N ILE A 178 -5.36 -7.45 -6.24
CA ILE A 178 -5.54 -7.20 -7.68
C ILE A 178 -7.01 -7.35 -8.03
N TYR A 179 -7.57 -6.31 -8.63
CA TYR A 179 -8.95 -6.22 -9.08
C TYR A 179 -8.96 -6.11 -10.60
N ILE A 180 -9.80 -6.91 -11.25
CA ILE A 180 -9.91 -6.97 -12.71
C ILE A 180 -11.36 -6.75 -13.09
N ASN A 181 -11.61 -5.92 -14.07
CA ASN A 181 -12.92 -5.76 -14.65
C ASN A 181 -12.80 -5.53 -16.16
N ASN A 182 -13.93 -5.62 -16.85
CA ASN A 182 -13.98 -5.23 -18.25
C ASN A 182 -13.65 -3.73 -18.40
N ASP A 183 -12.92 -3.36 -19.45
CA ASP A 183 -12.44 -2.01 -19.72
C ASP A 183 -13.58 -0.99 -19.83
N ALA A 184 -14.67 -1.33 -20.49
CA ALA A 184 -15.85 -0.46 -20.59
C ALA A 184 -16.53 -0.25 -19.21
N ASN A 185 -16.58 -1.29 -18.36
CA ASN A 185 -17.10 -1.16 -16.99
C ASN A 185 -16.20 -0.27 -16.12
N CYS A 186 -14.89 -0.36 -16.30
CA CYS A 186 -13.93 0.50 -15.59
C CYS A 186 -14.12 1.97 -15.99
N ALA A 187 -14.34 2.27 -17.27
CA ALA A 187 -14.61 3.64 -17.76
C ALA A 187 -15.88 4.21 -17.15
N MET A 188 -16.98 3.44 -17.14
CA MET A 188 -18.24 3.88 -16.53
C MET A 188 -18.12 4.23 -15.04
N LEU A 189 -17.31 3.46 -14.28
CA LEU A 189 -17.11 3.72 -12.85
C LEU A 189 -16.18 4.91 -12.59
N GLY A 190 -15.36 5.28 -13.56
CA GLY A 190 -14.45 6.43 -13.46
C GLY A 190 -15.09 7.78 -13.80
N GLU A 191 -16.25 7.78 -14.46
CA GLU A 191 -17.01 8.98 -14.86
C GLU A 191 -18.17 9.29 -13.90
N ALA A 192 -18.45 8.45 -12.92
CA ALA A 192 -19.51 8.61 -11.91
C ALA A 192 -18.96 9.29 -10.63
#